data_332b67c92a557ccc34926badea6f1587
#
_entry.id   332b67c92a557ccc34926badea6f1587
#
_cell.length_a   1.000
_cell.length_b   1.000
_cell.length_c   1.000
_cell.angle_alpha   90.00
_cell.angle_beta   90.00
_cell.angle_gamma   90.00
#
_symmetry.space_group_name_H-M   'P 1'
#
loop_
_entity.id
_entity.type
_entity.pdbx_description
1 polymer ?
#
loop_
_entity_poly.entity_id
_entity_poly.type
_entity_poly.pdbx_seq_one_letter_code
_entity_poly.pdbx_strand_id
1 'polypeptide(L)'
;RLHSNIGYKAFNKWFYTFDATFQTQLFSNYAENTNNKLAGFLSPFNINLGIGMKYDLNKTFPNRRHKKLTLSANLAPLSYTFMYSTDKDIDLGRHGFKKNEATDKYNYKLSQFGSTINATMTFQFNRNVSWYSRFYYFTSYDRMLGEFENRLTMAISRFFSTTISLNLRYDDAVEKKEDFDSYLQINELLSFGFNYKW
;
A
#
# COMPACT_ATOMS: atom_id res chain seq x y z
N ARG A 1 -6.46 -9.21 -2.06
CA ARG A 1 -6.28 -8.05 -2.93
C ARG A 1 -6.06 -8.51 -4.36
N LEU A 2 -6.89 -8.00 -5.29
CA LEU A 2 -6.73 -8.15 -6.72
C LEU A 2 -6.36 -6.80 -7.30
N HIS A 3 -5.32 -6.76 -8.13
CA HIS A 3 -4.87 -5.56 -8.80
C HIS A 3 -4.71 -5.86 -10.29
N SER A 4 -5.29 -5.02 -11.12
CA SER A 4 -5.18 -5.07 -12.58
C SER A 4 -4.68 -3.72 -13.08
N ASN A 5 -3.72 -3.75 -13.97
CA ASN A 5 -3.17 -2.57 -14.61
C ASN A 5 -3.13 -2.81 -16.11
N ILE A 6 -3.79 -1.94 -16.87
CA ILE A 6 -3.77 -1.94 -18.32
C ILE A 6 -3.00 -0.71 -18.75
N GLY A 7 -1.95 -0.90 -19.56
CA GLY A 7 -1.10 0.17 -20.04
C GLY A 7 -1.01 0.22 -21.56
N TYR A 8 -1.14 1.42 -22.14
CA TYR A 8 -0.88 1.69 -23.55
C TYR A 8 0.39 2.55 -23.66
N LYS A 9 1.35 2.13 -24.48
CA LYS A 9 2.60 2.85 -24.65
C LYS A 9 2.35 4.24 -25.24
N ALA A 10 2.71 5.27 -24.50
CA ALA A 10 2.59 6.65 -24.94
C ALA A 10 3.84 7.09 -25.74
N PHE A 11 4.98 7.18 -25.06
CA PHE A 11 6.26 7.53 -25.67
C PHE A 11 7.42 7.03 -24.80
N ASN A 12 8.51 6.60 -25.41
CA ASN A 12 9.73 6.13 -24.75
C ASN A 12 9.42 5.14 -23.60
N LYS A 13 9.55 5.57 -22.32
CA LYS A 13 9.33 4.77 -21.12
C LYS A 13 8.02 5.11 -20.42
N TRP A 14 7.16 5.90 -21.04
CA TRP A 14 5.89 6.35 -20.53
C TRP A 14 4.73 5.55 -21.11
N PHE A 15 3.76 5.26 -20.26
CA PHE A 15 2.55 4.53 -20.61
C PHE A 15 1.33 5.28 -20.07
N TYR A 16 0.27 5.38 -20.85
CA TYR A 16 -1.05 5.69 -20.32
C TYR A 16 -1.57 4.47 -19.58
N THR A 17 -2.11 4.65 -18.39
CA THR A 17 -2.56 3.52 -17.55
C THR A 17 -3.98 3.69 -17.08
N PHE A 18 -4.66 2.55 -17.00
CA PHE A 18 -5.88 2.38 -16.24
C PHE A 18 -5.62 1.33 -15.17
N ASP A 19 -5.78 1.73 -13.93
CA ASP A 19 -5.56 0.90 -12.75
C ASP A 19 -6.91 0.54 -12.11
N ALA A 20 -7.08 -0.72 -11.77
CA ALA A 20 -8.21 -1.20 -10.99
C ALA A 20 -7.72 -2.06 -9.85
N THR A 21 -8.04 -1.69 -8.62
CA THR A 21 -7.71 -2.46 -7.43
C THR A 21 -8.99 -2.81 -6.69
N PHE A 22 -9.17 -4.08 -6.40
CA PHE A 22 -10.20 -4.59 -5.50
C PHE A 22 -9.53 -5.17 -4.27
N GLN A 23 -9.94 -4.72 -3.09
CA GLN A 23 -9.42 -5.18 -1.82
C GLN A 23 -10.54 -5.50 -0.86
N THR A 24 -10.48 -6.67 -0.27
CA THR A 24 -11.43 -7.14 0.74
C THR A 24 -10.80 -8.17 1.64
N GLN A 25 -11.48 -8.52 2.71
CA GLN A 25 -11.13 -9.64 3.59
C GLN A 25 -12.06 -10.82 3.35
N LEU A 26 -11.49 -12.02 3.37
CA LEU A 26 -12.24 -13.28 3.21
C LEU A 26 -12.65 -13.89 4.55
N PHE A 27 -11.97 -13.54 5.64
CA PHE A 27 -12.23 -14.05 6.98
C PHE A 27 -12.44 -12.90 7.96
N SER A 28 -13.26 -13.14 8.96
CA SER A 28 -13.44 -12.17 10.04
C SER A 28 -12.15 -12.02 10.83
N ASN A 29 -11.83 -10.77 11.17
CA ASN A 29 -10.69 -10.41 11.99
C ASN A 29 -11.18 -9.67 13.22
N TYR A 30 -10.61 -9.98 14.38
CA TYR A 30 -10.95 -9.42 15.67
C TYR A 30 -9.73 -8.72 16.29
N ALA A 31 -9.96 -7.72 17.12
CA ALA A 31 -8.90 -7.10 17.90
C ALA A 31 -8.33 -8.12 18.92
N GLU A 32 -7.04 -8.01 19.21
CA GLU A 32 -6.36 -8.92 20.14
C GLU A 32 -7.09 -9.01 21.48
N ASN A 33 -7.38 -10.25 21.89
CA ASN A 33 -8.07 -10.58 23.16
C ASN A 33 -9.44 -9.91 23.37
N THR A 34 -10.12 -9.51 22.30
CA THR A 34 -11.45 -8.90 22.39
C THR A 34 -12.42 -9.52 21.38
N ASN A 35 -13.72 -9.36 21.62
CA ASN A 35 -14.78 -9.71 20.67
C ASN A 35 -15.05 -8.57 19.66
N ASN A 36 -14.24 -7.50 19.67
CA ASN A 36 -14.41 -6.38 18.77
C ASN A 36 -14.00 -6.78 17.34
N LYS A 37 -14.96 -6.87 16.47
CA LYS A 37 -14.77 -7.25 15.08
C LYS A 37 -14.13 -6.11 14.29
N LEU A 38 -12.94 -6.33 13.76
CA LEU A 38 -12.22 -5.35 12.96
C LEU A 38 -12.63 -5.40 11.49
N ALA A 39 -12.96 -6.58 10.99
CA ALA A 39 -13.39 -6.78 9.63
C ALA A 39 -14.17 -8.10 9.51
N GLY A 40 -15.09 -8.18 8.54
CA GLY A 40 -15.89 -9.36 8.25
C GLY A 40 -15.67 -9.90 6.84
N PHE A 41 -16.42 -10.92 6.47
CA PHE A 41 -16.42 -11.44 5.10
C PHE A 41 -16.91 -10.34 4.15
N LEU A 42 -16.09 -9.99 3.15
CA LEU A 42 -16.34 -8.90 2.19
C LEU A 42 -16.66 -7.54 2.85
N SER A 43 -16.18 -7.31 4.08
CA SER A 43 -16.54 -6.10 4.83
C SER A 43 -15.37 -5.58 5.67
N PRO A 44 -14.88 -4.34 5.40
CA PRO A 44 -15.22 -3.53 4.24
C PRO A 44 -14.58 -4.07 2.94
N PHE A 45 -15.21 -3.84 1.80
CA PHE A 45 -14.52 -3.95 0.53
C PHE A 45 -14.19 -2.57 -0.04
N ASN A 46 -13.10 -2.50 -0.77
CA ASN A 46 -12.58 -1.29 -1.37
C ASN A 46 -12.31 -1.52 -2.86
N ILE A 47 -12.85 -0.64 -3.68
CA ILE A 47 -12.56 -0.57 -5.12
C ILE A 47 -11.84 0.75 -5.37
N ASN A 48 -10.67 0.69 -5.98
CA ASN A 48 -9.95 1.88 -6.41
C ASN A 48 -9.72 1.80 -7.92
N LEU A 49 -10.16 2.83 -8.63
CA LEU A 49 -9.97 2.99 -10.07
C LEU A 49 -9.11 4.22 -10.31
N GLY A 50 -8.13 4.14 -11.20
CA GLY A 50 -7.23 5.25 -11.50
C GLY A 50 -6.94 5.34 -12.99
N ILE A 51 -6.90 6.56 -13.50
CA ILE A 51 -6.46 6.86 -14.87
C ILE A 51 -5.27 7.80 -14.76
N GLY A 52 -4.19 7.44 -15.45
CA GLY A 52 -2.97 8.21 -15.33
C GLY A 52 -1.86 7.82 -16.29
N MET A 53 -0.65 8.09 -15.85
CA MET A 53 0.57 7.81 -16.60
C MET A 53 1.55 7.05 -15.71
N LYS A 54 2.21 6.08 -16.30
CA LYS A 54 3.24 5.27 -15.67
C LYS A 54 4.57 5.48 -16.37
N TYR A 55 5.62 5.61 -15.58
CA TYR A 55 7.01 5.63 -16.04
C TYR A 55 7.73 4.36 -15.58
N ASP A 56 8.29 3.61 -16.53
CA ASP A 56 9.04 2.39 -16.22
C ASP A 56 10.51 2.54 -16.67
N LEU A 57 11.42 2.37 -15.73
CA LEU A 57 12.85 2.39 -15.94
C LEU A 57 13.48 1.07 -15.47
N ASN A 58 14.09 0.36 -16.42
CA ASN A 58 14.94 -0.80 -16.14
C ASN A 58 16.35 -0.48 -16.60
N LYS A 59 17.30 -0.35 -15.67
CA LYS A 59 18.69 -0.07 -15.96
C LYS A 59 19.59 -1.17 -15.41
N THR A 60 20.31 -1.83 -16.30
CA THR A 60 21.37 -2.78 -15.94
C THR A 60 22.71 -2.09 -16.18
N PHE A 61 23.66 -2.27 -15.27
CA PHE A 61 24.99 -1.65 -15.35
C PHE A 61 25.97 -2.62 -15.98
N PRO A 62 26.44 -2.39 -17.24
CA PRO A 62 27.23 -3.37 -18.00
C PRO A 62 28.54 -3.76 -17.33
N ASN A 63 29.18 -2.83 -16.63
CA ASN A 63 30.46 -3.07 -15.94
C ASN A 63 30.32 -3.75 -14.56
N ARG A 64 29.08 -4.03 -14.13
CA ARG A 64 28.78 -4.63 -12.81
C ARG A 64 27.64 -5.61 -12.95
N ARG A 65 27.96 -6.88 -13.26
CA ARG A 65 27.03 -7.96 -13.66
C ARG A 65 25.77 -8.13 -12.80
N HIS A 66 25.80 -7.68 -11.55
CA HIS A 66 24.68 -7.90 -10.60
C HIS A 66 24.01 -6.60 -10.18
N LYS A 67 24.44 -5.46 -10.70
CA LYS A 67 23.84 -4.18 -10.34
C LYS A 67 22.68 -3.86 -11.29
N LYS A 68 21.49 -3.78 -10.74
CA LYS A 68 20.26 -3.51 -11.49
C LYS A 68 19.38 -2.51 -10.75
N LEU A 69 18.85 -1.54 -11.47
CA LEU A 69 17.84 -0.61 -10.98
C LEU A 69 16.56 -0.83 -11.78
N THR A 70 15.47 -1.09 -11.06
CA THR A 70 14.11 -1.09 -11.61
C THR A 70 13.32 -0.02 -10.87
N LEU A 71 12.76 0.92 -11.59
CA LEU A 71 11.90 1.97 -11.07
C LEU A 71 10.60 1.98 -11.86
N SER A 72 9.48 1.98 -11.17
CA SER A 72 8.16 2.13 -11.73
C SER A 72 7.42 3.20 -10.94
N ALA A 73 6.96 4.24 -11.60
CA ALA A 73 6.20 5.31 -10.97
C ALA A 73 4.91 5.54 -11.75
N ASN A 74 3.78 5.40 -11.08
CA ASN A 74 2.45 5.63 -11.64
C ASN A 74 1.84 6.84 -10.96
N LEU A 75 1.42 7.80 -11.76
CA LEU A 75 0.70 9.00 -11.35
C LEU A 75 -0.70 8.94 -11.96
N ALA A 76 -1.71 8.79 -11.12
CA ALA A 76 -3.11 8.82 -11.51
C ALA A 76 -3.78 10.08 -10.93
N PRO A 77 -3.80 11.18 -11.68
CA PRO A 77 -4.41 12.44 -11.24
C PRO A 77 -5.92 12.32 -11.08
N LEU A 78 -6.54 11.37 -11.76
CA LEU A 78 -7.95 11.04 -11.62
C LEU A 78 -8.07 9.64 -11.06
N SER A 79 -8.37 9.55 -9.76
CA SER A 79 -8.65 8.33 -9.03
C SER A 79 -10.03 8.38 -8.41
N TYR A 80 -10.71 7.25 -8.41
CA TYR A 80 -11.99 7.07 -7.74
C TYR A 80 -11.90 5.90 -6.77
N THR A 81 -12.21 6.15 -5.51
CA THR A 81 -12.25 5.13 -4.46
C THR A 81 -13.67 4.96 -3.98
N PHE A 82 -14.12 3.72 -3.99
CA PHE A 82 -15.41 3.31 -3.44
C PHE A 82 -15.19 2.27 -2.36
N MET A 83 -15.65 2.56 -1.14
CA MET A 83 -15.64 1.63 -0.02
C MET A 83 -17.06 1.36 0.44
N TYR A 84 -17.32 0.11 0.77
CA TYR A 84 -18.61 -0.31 1.29
C TYR A 84 -18.45 -1.38 2.36
N SER A 85 -19.23 -1.26 3.43
CA SER A 85 -19.32 -2.26 4.48
C SER A 85 -20.72 -2.86 4.53
N THR A 86 -20.79 -4.18 4.51
CA THR A 86 -22.05 -4.93 4.68
C THR A 86 -22.31 -5.25 6.14
N ASP A 87 -21.26 -5.25 6.95
CA ASP A 87 -21.29 -5.66 8.36
C ASP A 87 -21.49 -4.43 9.27
N LYS A 88 -22.45 -4.53 10.18
CA LYS A 88 -22.81 -3.47 11.13
C LYS A 88 -22.00 -3.51 12.41
N ASP A 89 -21.37 -4.66 12.69
CA ASP A 89 -20.65 -4.91 13.93
C ASP A 89 -19.18 -4.47 13.87
N ILE A 90 -18.77 -3.91 12.72
CA ILE A 90 -17.41 -3.41 12.49
C ILE A 90 -17.30 -1.95 12.92
N ASP A 91 -16.17 -1.60 13.53
CA ASP A 91 -15.80 -0.21 13.77
C ASP A 91 -15.50 0.51 12.44
N LEU A 92 -16.54 1.18 11.92
CA LEU A 92 -16.49 1.90 10.65
C LEU A 92 -15.57 3.14 10.72
N GLY A 93 -15.43 3.77 11.90
CA GLY A 93 -14.56 4.92 12.12
C GLY A 93 -13.10 4.57 11.84
N ARG A 94 -12.67 3.39 12.26
CA ARG A 94 -11.31 2.88 12.02
C ARG A 94 -10.97 2.69 10.55
N HIS A 95 -11.98 2.52 9.69
CA HIS A 95 -11.83 2.38 8.25
C HIS A 95 -12.01 3.69 7.49
N GLY A 96 -12.22 4.81 8.20
CA GLY A 96 -12.35 6.15 7.63
C GLY A 96 -13.74 6.44 7.05
N PHE A 97 -14.78 5.68 7.44
CA PHE A 97 -16.15 6.02 7.09
C PHE A 97 -16.61 7.25 7.87
N LYS A 98 -17.25 8.19 7.19
CA LYS A 98 -17.73 9.44 7.80
C LYS A 98 -19.00 9.17 8.62
N LYS A 99 -19.09 9.79 9.80
CA LYS A 99 -20.28 9.81 10.64
C LYS A 99 -21.25 10.84 10.10
N ASN A 100 -22.52 10.52 10.07
CA ASN A 100 -23.56 11.48 9.69
C ASN A 100 -23.89 12.33 10.92
N GLU A 101 -23.64 13.62 10.84
CA GLU A 101 -23.85 14.57 11.96
C GLU A 101 -25.31 14.64 12.43
N ALA A 102 -26.27 14.43 11.52
CA ALA A 102 -27.70 14.50 11.85
C ALA A 102 -28.23 13.26 12.56
N THR A 103 -27.66 12.08 12.32
CA THR A 103 -28.16 10.80 12.84
C THR A 103 -27.22 10.12 13.80
N ASP A 104 -26.03 10.67 14.02
CA ASP A 104 -24.93 10.11 14.84
C ASP A 104 -24.54 8.67 14.43
N LYS A 105 -24.85 8.27 13.19
CA LYS A 105 -24.55 6.94 12.64
C LYS A 105 -23.54 7.02 11.53
N TYR A 106 -22.67 6.00 11.44
CA TYR A 106 -21.72 5.89 10.34
C TYR A 106 -22.43 5.55 9.02
N ASN A 107 -21.95 6.17 7.96
CA ASN A 107 -22.34 5.80 6.61
C ASN A 107 -21.63 4.49 6.22
N TYR A 108 -22.35 3.53 5.66
CA TYR A 108 -21.80 2.27 5.17
C TYR A 108 -21.16 2.38 3.78
N LYS A 109 -21.23 3.54 3.18
CA LYS A 109 -20.70 3.84 1.85
C LYS A 109 -19.77 5.05 1.93
N LEU A 110 -18.63 4.93 1.32
CA LEU A 110 -17.70 6.04 1.12
C LEU A 110 -17.30 6.07 -0.33
N SER A 111 -17.50 7.21 -0.97
CA SER A 111 -17.20 7.46 -2.38
C SER A 111 -16.35 8.72 -2.46
N GLN A 112 -15.14 8.60 -2.99
CA GLN A 112 -14.17 9.70 -3.03
C GLN A 112 -13.49 9.76 -4.39
N PHE A 113 -13.42 10.97 -4.94
CA PHE A 113 -12.53 11.30 -6.04
C PHE A 113 -11.23 11.84 -5.49
N GLY A 114 -10.15 11.57 -6.18
CA GLY A 114 -8.84 12.02 -5.71
C GLY A 114 -7.73 11.80 -6.70
N SER A 115 -6.51 11.88 -6.22
CA SER A 115 -5.29 11.61 -6.98
C SER A 115 -4.46 10.54 -6.27
N THR A 116 -3.84 9.66 -7.03
CA THR A 116 -2.98 8.58 -6.51
C THR A 116 -1.60 8.65 -7.13
N ILE A 117 -0.57 8.50 -6.31
CA ILE A 117 0.81 8.29 -6.73
C ILE A 117 1.26 6.94 -6.17
N ASN A 118 1.81 6.10 -7.01
CA ASN A 118 2.38 4.82 -6.60
C ASN A 118 3.75 4.65 -7.27
N ALA A 119 4.81 4.67 -6.48
CA ALA A 119 6.16 4.49 -6.98
C ALA A 119 6.83 3.30 -6.30
N THR A 120 7.47 2.46 -7.08
CA THR A 120 8.24 1.31 -6.60
C THR A 120 9.64 1.35 -7.17
N MET A 121 10.63 1.10 -6.34
CA MET A 121 12.02 1.01 -6.71
C MET A 121 12.62 -0.27 -6.17
N THR A 122 13.30 -1.00 -7.03
CA THR A 122 14.15 -2.13 -6.62
C THR A 122 15.56 -1.86 -7.09
N PHE A 123 16.48 -1.75 -6.16
CA PHE A 123 17.88 -1.58 -6.46
C PHE A 123 18.68 -2.77 -5.95
N GLN A 124 19.23 -3.53 -6.87
CA GLN A 124 20.13 -4.63 -6.58
C GLN A 124 21.56 -4.11 -6.65
N PHE A 125 22.23 -4.02 -5.51
CA PHE A 125 23.63 -3.56 -5.41
C PHE A 125 24.60 -4.61 -5.92
N ASN A 126 24.36 -5.86 -5.52
CA ASN A 126 25.13 -7.04 -5.88
C ASN A 126 24.27 -8.31 -5.72
N ARG A 127 24.87 -9.51 -5.79
CA ARG A 127 24.16 -10.79 -5.62
C ARG A 127 23.47 -10.93 -4.26
N ASN A 128 24.02 -10.28 -3.24
CA ASN A 128 23.66 -10.53 -1.85
C ASN A 128 22.86 -9.40 -1.22
N VAL A 129 22.85 -8.21 -1.84
CA VAL A 129 22.20 -7.03 -1.26
C VAL A 129 21.23 -6.42 -2.24
N SER A 130 19.98 -6.31 -1.84
CA SER A 130 18.92 -5.65 -2.58
C SER A 130 18.14 -4.70 -1.69
N TRP A 131 17.76 -3.58 -2.24
CA TRP A 131 16.93 -2.58 -1.60
C TRP A 131 15.65 -2.42 -2.39
N TYR A 132 14.52 -2.58 -1.72
CA TYR A 132 13.19 -2.32 -2.23
C TYR A 132 12.63 -1.11 -1.50
N SER A 133 12.02 -0.19 -2.24
CA SER A 133 11.29 0.95 -1.68
C SER A 133 9.97 1.11 -2.43
N ARG A 134 8.89 1.35 -1.69
CA ARG A 134 7.57 1.65 -2.22
C ARG A 134 7.05 2.92 -1.55
N PHE A 135 6.59 3.83 -2.37
CA PHE A 135 5.86 5.02 -1.95
C PHE A 135 4.46 4.97 -2.54
N TYR A 136 3.47 5.08 -1.68
CA TYR A 136 2.08 5.22 -2.06
C TYR A 136 1.51 6.48 -1.43
N TYR A 137 0.85 7.28 -2.22
CA TYR A 137 0.16 8.49 -1.78
C TYR A 137 -1.21 8.56 -2.44
N PHE A 138 -2.23 8.83 -1.63
CA PHE A 138 -3.59 9.09 -2.08
C PHE A 138 -4.11 10.34 -1.39
N THR A 139 -4.76 11.21 -2.14
CA THR A 139 -5.52 12.34 -1.59
C THR A 139 -6.86 12.46 -2.26
N SER A 140 -7.90 12.69 -1.47
CA SER A 140 -9.24 13.06 -1.92
C SER A 140 -9.55 14.54 -1.66
N TYR A 141 -8.50 15.36 -1.48
CA TYR A 141 -8.54 16.77 -1.08
C TYR A 141 -9.01 17.00 0.36
N ASP A 142 -9.93 16.18 0.89
CA ASP A 142 -10.36 16.17 2.31
C ASP A 142 -9.59 15.18 3.17
N ARG A 143 -8.90 14.24 2.56
CA ARG A 143 -8.16 13.16 3.22
C ARG A 143 -6.82 12.95 2.54
N MET A 144 -5.81 12.64 3.35
CA MET A 144 -4.47 12.31 2.91
C MET A 144 -4.02 10.98 3.49
N LEU A 145 -3.62 10.05 2.63
CA LEU A 145 -3.04 8.78 2.98
C LEU A 145 -1.66 8.67 2.33
N GLY A 146 -0.63 8.48 3.12
CA GLY A 146 0.73 8.23 2.67
C GLY A 146 1.27 6.93 3.25
N GLU A 147 1.88 6.08 2.43
CA GLU A 147 2.59 4.88 2.85
C GLU A 147 3.99 4.88 2.25
N PHE A 148 4.99 4.63 3.07
CA PHE A 148 6.37 4.52 2.65
C PHE A 148 6.97 3.24 3.22
N GLU A 149 7.24 2.28 2.37
CA GLU A 149 7.80 0.98 2.71
C GLU A 149 9.23 0.89 2.19
N ASN A 150 10.16 0.53 3.06
CA ASN A 150 11.53 0.23 2.71
C ASN A 150 11.90 -1.15 3.21
N ARG A 151 12.63 -1.88 2.39
CA ARG A 151 13.12 -3.20 2.72
C ARG A 151 14.53 -3.39 2.18
N LEU A 152 15.47 -3.56 3.08
CA LEU A 152 16.85 -3.91 2.76
C LEU A 152 17.05 -5.40 3.06
N THR A 153 17.32 -6.19 2.03
CA THR A 153 17.57 -7.61 2.14
C THR A 153 19.04 -7.91 1.89
N MET A 154 19.66 -8.62 2.81
CA MET A 154 21.08 -9.02 2.75
C MET A 154 21.21 -10.54 2.90
N ALA A 155 21.71 -11.21 1.88
CA ALA A 155 22.10 -12.62 1.96
C ALA A 155 23.51 -12.72 2.54
N ILE A 156 23.61 -13.18 3.79
CA ILE A 156 24.90 -13.32 4.51
C ILE A 156 25.64 -14.58 4.04
N SER A 157 24.88 -15.64 3.77
CA SER A 157 25.42 -16.90 3.25
C SER A 157 24.40 -17.58 2.32
N ARG A 158 24.72 -18.78 1.85
CA ARG A 158 23.78 -19.60 1.05
C ARG A 158 22.50 -19.96 1.83
N PHE A 159 22.62 -19.99 3.15
CA PHE A 159 21.57 -20.47 4.04
C PHE A 159 20.91 -19.36 4.84
N PHE A 160 21.59 -18.22 5.07
CA PHE A 160 21.12 -17.16 5.92
C PHE A 160 20.90 -15.86 5.16
N SER A 161 19.77 -15.24 5.41
CA SER A 161 19.46 -13.88 4.96
C SER A 161 18.92 -13.06 6.11
N THR A 162 19.17 -11.76 6.05
CA THR A 162 18.61 -10.76 6.96
C THR A 162 17.84 -9.74 6.18
N THR A 163 16.69 -9.35 6.68
CA THR A 163 15.85 -8.31 6.09
C THR A 163 15.52 -7.27 7.15
N ILE A 164 15.83 -6.02 6.85
CA ILE A 164 15.43 -4.86 7.65
C ILE A 164 14.31 -4.18 6.89
N SER A 165 13.16 -4.01 7.53
CA SER A 165 11.99 -3.34 6.96
C SER A 165 11.61 -2.14 7.82
N LEU A 166 11.32 -1.02 7.16
CA LEU A 166 10.78 0.19 7.75
C LEU A 166 9.51 0.58 6.98
N ASN A 167 8.39 0.63 7.69
CA ASN A 167 7.12 1.03 7.14
C ASN A 167 6.62 2.27 7.88
N LEU A 168 6.37 3.33 7.12
CA LEU A 168 5.77 4.57 7.59
C LEU A 168 4.39 4.69 6.96
N ARG A 169 3.38 4.97 7.78
CA ARG A 169 2.02 5.24 7.31
C ARG A 169 1.49 6.50 7.95
N TYR A 170 1.01 7.40 7.14
CA TYR A 170 0.27 8.60 7.54
C TYR A 170 -1.16 8.49 7.04
N ASP A 171 -2.15 8.68 7.91
CA ASP A 171 -3.57 8.62 7.54
C ASP A 171 -4.35 9.57 8.45
N ASP A 172 -4.78 10.69 7.92
CA ASP A 172 -5.50 11.73 8.65
C ASP A 172 -7.00 11.43 8.87
N ALA A 173 -7.50 10.36 8.27
CA ALA A 173 -8.89 9.92 8.46
C ALA A 173 -9.06 8.94 9.64
N VAL A 174 -7.95 8.48 10.24
CA VAL A 174 -7.96 7.56 11.37
C VAL A 174 -7.77 8.35 12.67
N GLU A 175 -8.47 7.96 13.73
CA GLU A 175 -8.27 8.56 15.05
C GLU A 175 -6.81 8.41 15.49
N LYS A 176 -6.27 9.48 16.09
CA LYS A 176 -4.92 9.49 16.64
C LYS A 176 -4.84 8.45 17.77
N LYS A 177 -3.71 7.77 17.88
CA LYS A 177 -3.44 6.89 19.02
C LYS A 177 -3.25 7.71 20.29
N GLU A 178 -3.81 7.27 21.41
CA GLU A 178 -3.71 7.94 22.71
C GLU A 178 -2.27 8.17 23.17
N ASP A 179 -1.35 7.25 22.83
CA ASP A 179 0.07 7.32 23.22
C ASP A 179 0.92 8.23 22.33
N PHE A 180 0.44 8.63 21.17
CA PHE A 180 1.21 9.39 20.20
C PHE A 180 0.31 10.37 19.43
N ASP A 181 0.38 11.66 19.77
CA ASP A 181 -0.46 12.71 19.16
C ASP A 181 -0.08 12.98 17.69
N SER A 182 -0.03 11.92 16.89
CA SER A 182 0.33 11.98 15.48
C SER A 182 -0.47 10.96 14.68
N TYR A 183 -0.80 11.32 13.44
CA TYR A 183 -1.35 10.42 12.43
C TYR A 183 -0.29 9.50 11.80
N LEU A 184 0.99 9.69 12.14
CA LEU A 184 2.09 8.89 11.62
C LEU A 184 2.24 7.60 12.41
N GLN A 185 2.22 6.48 11.71
CA GLN A 185 2.48 5.14 12.25
C GLN A 185 3.82 4.65 11.70
N ILE A 186 4.69 4.19 12.60
CA ILE A 186 6.02 3.66 12.27
C ILE A 186 6.02 2.18 12.67
N ASN A 187 6.47 1.32 11.75
CA ASN A 187 6.67 -0.09 12.00
C ASN A 187 8.04 -0.51 11.48
N GLU A 188 8.86 -1.00 12.38
CA GLU A 188 10.21 -1.51 12.12
C GLU A 188 10.23 -3.01 12.35
N LEU A 189 10.83 -3.75 11.42
CA LEU A 189 10.94 -5.19 11.52
C LEU A 189 12.33 -5.64 11.08
N LEU A 190 13.01 -6.38 11.94
CA LEU A 190 14.22 -7.12 11.62
C LEU A 190 13.88 -8.62 11.54
N SER A 191 14.10 -9.20 10.37
CA SER A 191 13.80 -10.61 10.11
C SER A 191 15.06 -11.38 9.72
N PHE A 192 15.18 -12.61 10.22
CA PHE A 192 16.21 -13.56 9.83
C PHE A 192 15.55 -14.71 9.07
N GLY A 193 16.07 -15.01 7.89
CA GLY A 193 15.59 -16.09 7.03
C GLY A 193 16.63 -17.20 6.92
N PHE A 194 16.17 -18.44 6.98
CA PHE A 194 16.96 -19.62 6.69
C PHE A 194 16.45 -20.26 5.39
N ASN A 195 17.33 -20.39 4.39
CA ASN A 195 17.03 -20.98 3.10
C ASN A 195 17.82 -22.26 2.92
N TYR A 196 17.12 -23.37 2.75
CA TYR A 196 17.72 -24.65 2.42
C TYR A 196 17.22 -25.08 1.03
N LYS A 197 18.17 -25.38 0.12
CA LYS A 197 17.84 -25.97 -1.19
C LYS A 197 18.34 -27.40 -1.19
N TRP A 198 17.45 -28.30 -1.51
CA TRP A 198 17.71 -29.72 -1.77
C TRP A 198 18.47 -29.88 -3.09
#